data_8e21f81cddc80bf8b967c7fd3aee1350
#
_entry.id   8e21f81cddc80bf8b967c7fd3aee1350
#
_cell.length_a   1.000
_cell.length_b   1.000
_cell.length_c   1.000
_cell.angle_alpha   90.00
_cell.angle_beta   90.00
_cell.angle_gamma   90.00
#
_symmetry.space_group_name_H-M   'P 1'
#
loop_
_entity.id
_entity.type
_entity.pdbx_description
1 polymer ?
#
loop_
_entity_poly.entity_id
_entity_poly.type
_entity_poly.pdbx_seq_one_letter_code
_entity_poly.pdbx_strand_id
1 'polypeptide(L)'
;HQVVNMEFADKSTASFTMSCFNYNGRKSNIMGTKGEMFLDFEGDEIRIFHFEGRWWETIHTNGRVDGTLVGGHGGGDPGIVNALYDYMTGAKIADEVSEIGISCENTRLVFAAERSRLNGDVETITPLE
;
A
#
# COMPACT_ATOMS: atom_id res chain seq x y z
N HIS A 1 8.47 -14.98 9.53
CA HIS A 1 7.38 -15.04 8.54
C HIS A 1 6.04 -14.78 9.20
N GLN A 2 5.12 -14.21 8.46
CA GLN A 2 3.79 -13.88 8.93
C GLN A 2 2.79 -14.02 7.77
N VAL A 3 1.60 -14.54 8.07
CA VAL A 3 0.46 -14.52 7.14
C VAL A 3 -0.72 -13.93 7.89
N VAL A 4 -1.38 -12.95 7.26
CA VAL A 4 -2.55 -12.28 7.82
C VAL A 4 -3.63 -12.25 6.74
N ASN A 5 -4.82 -12.75 7.08
CA ASN A 5 -6.00 -12.60 6.26
C ASN A 5 -6.94 -11.59 6.91
N MET A 6 -7.48 -10.70 6.11
CA MET A 6 -8.33 -9.60 6.56
C MET A 6 -9.62 -9.57 5.74
N GLU A 7 -10.72 -9.26 6.40
CA GLU A 7 -11.99 -8.87 5.76
C GLU A 7 -12.32 -7.45 6.20
N PHE A 8 -12.67 -6.59 5.25
CA PHE A 8 -13.06 -5.21 5.50
C PHE A 8 -14.59 -5.07 5.62
N ALA A 9 -15.04 -3.93 6.11
CA ALA A 9 -16.47 -3.66 6.33
C ALA A 9 -17.31 -3.74 5.04
N ASP A 10 -16.70 -3.40 3.89
CA ASP A 10 -17.31 -3.48 2.56
C ASP A 10 -17.26 -4.89 1.93
N LYS A 11 -16.82 -5.90 2.71
CA LYS A 11 -16.63 -7.29 2.31
C LYS A 11 -15.48 -7.55 1.33
N SER A 12 -14.68 -6.57 1.03
CA SER A 12 -13.39 -6.83 0.37
C SER A 12 -12.47 -7.62 1.31
N THR A 13 -11.54 -8.36 0.73
CA THR A 13 -10.60 -9.20 1.49
C THR A 13 -9.17 -8.91 1.08
N ALA A 14 -8.25 -9.08 2.01
CA ALA A 14 -6.82 -9.02 1.72
C ALA A 14 -6.08 -10.18 2.39
N SER A 15 -5.03 -10.65 1.73
CA SER A 15 -4.08 -11.60 2.28
C SER A 15 -2.67 -11.00 2.22
N PHE A 16 -2.03 -10.90 3.35
CA PHE A 16 -0.67 -10.39 3.49
C PHE A 16 0.26 -11.53 3.89
N THR A 17 1.35 -11.69 3.15
CA THR A 17 2.39 -12.65 3.49
C THR A 17 3.74 -11.96 3.55
N MET A 18 4.44 -12.12 4.66
CA MET A 18 5.79 -11.61 4.86
C MET A 18 6.75 -12.75 5.20
N SER A 19 7.90 -12.76 4.52
CA SER A 19 8.99 -13.70 4.80
C SER A 19 10.34 -13.01 4.61
N CYS A 20 11.28 -13.27 5.52
CA CYS A 20 12.67 -12.83 5.36
C CYS A 20 13.43 -13.63 4.28
N PHE A 21 12.89 -14.74 3.83
CA PHE A 21 13.47 -15.63 2.83
C PHE A 21 12.82 -15.37 1.46
N ASN A 22 12.88 -14.13 0.99
CA ASN A 22 12.29 -13.72 -0.28
C ASN A 22 13.31 -12.94 -1.11
N TYR A 23 13.63 -13.44 -2.29
CA TYR A 23 14.53 -12.78 -3.22
C TYR A 23 13.81 -11.71 -4.06
N ASN A 24 12.53 -11.90 -4.33
CA ASN A 24 11.79 -11.11 -5.31
C ASN A 24 11.17 -9.80 -4.76
N GLY A 25 11.58 -9.34 -3.59
CA GLY A 25 11.06 -8.09 -3.02
C GLY A 25 9.59 -8.12 -2.66
N ARG A 26 8.94 -6.97 -2.77
CA ARG A 26 7.52 -6.77 -2.44
C ARG A 26 6.67 -6.77 -3.69
N LYS A 27 5.59 -7.53 -3.67
CA LYS A 27 4.63 -7.61 -4.78
C LYS A 27 3.21 -7.48 -4.25
N SER A 28 2.35 -6.87 -5.02
CA SER A 28 0.91 -6.82 -4.75
C SER A 28 0.12 -7.21 -5.97
N ASN A 29 -0.97 -7.92 -5.75
CA ASN A 29 -1.97 -8.19 -6.73
C ASN A 29 -3.33 -7.68 -6.22
N ILE A 30 -3.98 -6.81 -6.97
CA ILE A 30 -5.26 -6.23 -6.61
C ILE A 30 -6.30 -6.70 -7.63
N MET A 31 -7.24 -7.49 -7.16
CA MET A 31 -8.33 -8.03 -7.97
C MET A 31 -9.58 -7.18 -7.78
N GLY A 32 -9.95 -6.42 -8.79
CA GLY A 32 -11.13 -5.57 -8.79
C GLY A 32 -12.23 -6.09 -9.72
N THR A 33 -13.38 -5.44 -9.70
CA THR A 33 -14.54 -5.82 -10.54
C THR A 33 -14.37 -5.44 -12.02
N LYS A 34 -13.47 -4.52 -12.34
CA LYS A 34 -13.22 -4.04 -13.71
C LYS A 34 -11.90 -4.51 -14.30
N GLY A 35 -11.00 -5.02 -13.47
CA GLY A 35 -9.67 -5.45 -13.89
C GLY A 35 -8.85 -5.99 -12.74
N GLU A 36 -7.63 -6.37 -13.07
CA GLU A 36 -6.64 -6.90 -12.14
C GLU A 36 -5.35 -6.11 -12.29
N MET A 37 -4.75 -5.69 -11.17
CA MET A 37 -3.54 -4.89 -11.13
C MET A 37 -2.40 -5.65 -10.47
N PHE A 38 -1.25 -5.66 -11.10
CA PHE A 38 -0.02 -6.26 -10.60
C PHE A 38 1.01 -5.17 -10.35
N LEU A 39 1.50 -5.12 -9.12
CA LEU A 39 2.54 -4.19 -8.69
C LEU A 39 3.78 -5.00 -8.28
N ASP A 40 4.91 -4.60 -8.83
CA ASP A 40 6.22 -5.05 -8.40
C ASP A 40 6.99 -3.83 -7.87
N PHE A 41 7.20 -3.77 -6.55
CA PHE A 41 7.85 -2.61 -5.92
C PHE A 41 9.36 -2.53 -6.19
N GLU A 42 9.95 -3.61 -6.68
CA GLU A 42 11.35 -3.64 -7.15
C GLU A 42 11.45 -3.45 -8.67
N GLY A 43 10.30 -3.48 -9.34
CA GLY A 43 10.19 -3.28 -10.79
C GLY A 43 9.82 -1.86 -11.15
N ASP A 44 9.87 -1.59 -12.44
CA ASP A 44 9.62 -0.26 -13.00
C ASP A 44 8.23 -0.15 -13.63
N GLU A 45 7.35 -1.13 -13.38
CA GLU A 45 6.08 -1.25 -14.08
C GLU A 45 4.93 -1.61 -13.14
N ILE A 46 3.79 -0.95 -13.39
CA ILE A 46 2.48 -1.38 -12.90
C ILE A 46 1.73 -1.94 -14.11
N ARG A 47 1.24 -3.16 -14.01
CA ARG A 47 0.51 -3.81 -15.09
C ARG A 47 -0.95 -3.98 -14.70
N ILE A 48 -1.86 -3.55 -15.57
CA ILE A 48 -3.30 -3.62 -15.36
C ILE A 48 -3.93 -4.42 -16.49
N PHE A 49 -4.67 -5.46 -16.14
CA PHE A 49 -5.50 -6.18 -17.10
C PHE A 49 -6.94 -5.68 -17.01
N HIS A 50 -7.44 -5.07 -18.07
CA HIS A 50 -8.81 -4.59 -18.16
C HIS A 50 -9.73 -5.73 -18.63
N PHE A 51 -10.78 -6.04 -17.85
CA PHE A 51 -11.73 -7.10 -18.21
C PHE A 51 -12.60 -6.69 -19.39
N GLU A 52 -12.98 -5.41 -19.48
CA GLU A 52 -13.63 -4.84 -20.64
C GLU A 52 -12.63 -4.71 -21.77
N GLY A 53 -12.91 -5.37 -22.90
CA GLY A 53 -12.02 -5.39 -24.05
C GLY A 53 -10.81 -6.32 -23.93
N ARG A 54 -10.53 -6.90 -22.75
CA ARG A 54 -9.48 -7.89 -22.48
C ARG A 54 -8.09 -7.47 -22.99
N TRP A 55 -7.61 -6.35 -22.51
CA TRP A 55 -6.32 -5.79 -22.91
C TRP A 55 -5.46 -5.42 -21.68
N TRP A 56 -4.15 -5.31 -21.91
CA TRP A 56 -3.16 -4.94 -20.91
C TRP A 56 -2.77 -3.47 -21.06
N GLU A 57 -2.76 -2.78 -19.92
CA GLU A 57 -2.11 -1.49 -19.75
C GLU A 57 -0.81 -1.70 -18.97
N THR A 58 0.25 -1.01 -19.39
CA THR A 58 1.51 -0.95 -18.62
C THR A 58 1.84 0.49 -18.33
N ILE A 59 2.01 0.79 -17.06
CA ILE A 59 2.42 2.11 -16.58
C ILE A 59 3.88 1.99 -16.14
N HIS A 60 4.77 2.68 -16.83
CA HIS A 60 6.18 2.74 -16.45
C HIS A 60 6.36 3.78 -15.34
N THR A 61 6.97 3.37 -14.23
CA THR A 61 7.21 4.23 -13.06
C THR A 61 8.56 4.95 -13.14
N ASN A 62 9.41 4.53 -14.08
CA ASN A 62 10.73 5.14 -14.32
C ASN A 62 10.62 6.62 -14.70
N GLY A 63 11.33 7.48 -13.98
CA GLY A 63 11.45 8.91 -14.29
C GLY A 63 10.44 9.83 -13.61
N ARG A 64 9.59 9.33 -12.71
CA ARG A 64 8.73 10.18 -11.88
C ARG A 64 9.44 10.77 -10.65
N VAL A 65 10.68 10.36 -10.39
CA VAL A 65 11.51 10.98 -9.35
C VAL A 65 12.31 12.09 -10.02
N ASP A 66 11.93 13.33 -9.77
CA ASP A 66 12.78 14.47 -10.13
C ASP A 66 14.16 14.24 -9.50
N GLY A 67 15.18 14.11 -10.36
CA GLY A 67 16.50 13.55 -10.02
C GLY A 67 17.36 14.39 -9.07
N THR A 68 16.80 15.25 -8.25
CA THR A 68 17.51 16.12 -7.32
C THR A 68 17.70 15.54 -5.92
N LEU A 69 16.95 14.50 -5.54
CA LEU A 69 17.13 13.78 -4.29
C LEU A 69 17.28 12.28 -4.57
N VAL A 70 18.50 11.87 -4.85
CA VAL A 70 18.91 10.47 -4.93
C VAL A 70 18.83 9.90 -3.51
N GLY A 71 17.68 9.37 -3.14
CA GLY A 71 17.46 8.81 -1.83
C GLY A 71 16.46 7.66 -1.89
N GLY A 72 16.55 6.75 -0.96
CA GLY A 72 15.88 5.47 -0.91
C GLY A 72 14.35 5.46 -1.10
N HIS A 73 13.81 4.27 -1.09
CA HIS A 73 12.36 3.98 -1.12
C HIS A 73 11.64 4.43 -2.42
N GLY A 74 12.35 4.41 -3.58
CA GLY A 74 11.70 4.68 -4.87
C GLY A 74 11.07 6.06 -5.00
N GLY A 75 11.61 7.09 -4.31
CA GLY A 75 11.06 8.44 -4.31
C GLY A 75 10.12 8.75 -3.14
N GLY A 76 9.88 7.80 -2.25
CA GLY A 76 9.03 8.01 -1.07
C GLY A 76 9.57 9.06 -0.11
N ASP A 77 10.87 9.06 0.13
CA ASP A 77 11.50 10.02 1.06
C ASP A 77 11.33 11.48 0.61
N PRO A 78 11.69 11.87 -0.63
CA PRO A 78 11.40 13.21 -1.12
C PRO A 78 9.89 13.49 -1.21
N GLY A 79 9.06 12.49 -1.49
CA GLY A 79 7.61 12.61 -1.48
C GLY A 79 7.07 13.07 -0.13
N ILE A 80 7.52 12.45 0.96
CA ILE A 80 7.13 12.83 2.33
C ILE A 80 7.57 14.26 2.66
N VAL A 81 8.81 14.64 2.31
CA VAL A 81 9.32 15.98 2.57
C VAL A 81 8.53 17.04 1.80
N ASN A 82 8.23 16.80 0.53
CA ASN A 82 7.43 17.69 -0.28
C ASN A 82 5.99 17.82 0.27
N ALA A 83 5.36 16.69 0.63
CA ALA A 83 4.04 16.69 1.23
C ALA A 83 3.98 17.48 2.54
N LEU A 84 5.00 17.33 3.40
CA LEU A 84 5.12 18.13 4.62
C LEU A 84 5.28 19.62 4.30
N TYR A 85 6.13 19.97 3.34
CA TYR A 85 6.31 21.35 2.91
C TYR A 85 5.00 21.98 2.40
N ASP A 86 4.29 21.26 1.55
CA ASP A 86 3.01 21.71 0.99
C ASP A 86 1.95 21.89 2.09
N TYR A 87 1.91 20.96 3.05
CA TYR A 87 1.05 21.09 4.23
C TYR A 87 1.38 22.34 5.05
N MET A 88 2.65 22.57 5.36
CA MET A 88 3.09 23.70 6.19
C MET A 88 2.91 25.05 5.50
N THR A 89 2.94 25.08 4.18
CA THR A 89 2.74 26.32 3.38
C THR A 89 1.28 26.57 3.02
N GLY A 90 0.37 25.65 3.38
CA GLY A 90 -1.05 25.76 3.05
C GLY A 90 -1.36 25.49 1.57
N ALA A 91 -0.45 24.88 0.84
CA ALA A 91 -0.72 24.36 -0.49
C ALA A 91 -1.79 23.26 -0.41
N LYS A 92 -2.60 23.12 -1.46
CA LYS A 92 -3.62 22.10 -1.52
C LYS A 92 -2.92 20.73 -1.64
N ILE A 93 -3.02 19.94 -0.58
CA ILE A 93 -2.48 18.59 -0.56
C ILE A 93 -3.50 17.68 -1.25
N ALA A 94 -3.04 16.85 -2.18
CA ALA A 94 -3.84 15.73 -2.68
C ALA A 94 -4.12 14.75 -1.52
N ASP A 95 -5.16 13.93 -1.62
CA ASP A 95 -5.61 12.95 -0.61
C ASP A 95 -4.55 11.85 -0.28
N GLU A 96 -3.30 12.09 -0.63
CA GLU A 96 -2.18 11.16 -0.56
C GLU A 96 -1.37 11.28 0.74
N VAL A 97 -1.66 12.26 1.58
CA VAL A 97 -0.94 12.43 2.85
C VAL A 97 -1.61 11.60 3.93
N SER A 98 -0.87 10.64 4.47
CA SER A 98 -1.32 9.89 5.64
C SER A 98 -1.41 10.79 6.85
N GLU A 99 -2.61 11.22 7.20
CA GLU A 99 -2.88 11.89 8.47
C GLU A 99 -2.61 10.94 9.65
N ILE A 100 -2.41 11.51 10.83
CA ILE A 100 -2.11 10.74 12.04
C ILE A 100 -3.20 9.70 12.35
N GLY A 101 -4.46 10.00 12.05
CA GLY A 101 -5.57 9.07 12.21
C GLY A 101 -5.38 7.80 11.37
N ILE A 102 -5.04 7.95 10.10
CA ILE A 102 -4.76 6.82 9.19
C ILE A 102 -3.56 6.01 9.68
N SER A 103 -2.51 6.68 10.14
CA SER A 103 -1.31 6.01 10.69
C SER A 103 -1.64 5.23 11.97
N CYS A 104 -2.49 5.76 12.83
CA CYS A 104 -2.99 5.05 14.01
C CYS A 104 -3.81 3.82 13.64
N GLU A 105 -4.73 3.92 12.66
CA GLU A 105 -5.51 2.78 12.17
C GLU A 105 -4.61 1.67 11.61
N ASN A 106 -3.62 2.03 10.79
CA ASN A 106 -2.65 1.07 10.27
C ASN A 106 -1.87 0.36 11.39
N THR A 107 -1.49 1.08 12.44
CA THR A 107 -0.80 0.51 13.59
C THR A 107 -1.71 -0.45 14.37
N ARG A 108 -2.99 -0.11 14.53
CA ARG A 108 -3.98 -0.99 15.18
C ARG A 108 -4.18 -2.31 14.42
N LEU A 109 -4.13 -2.28 13.08
CA LEU A 109 -4.16 -3.51 12.25
C LEU A 109 -3.01 -4.44 12.61
N VAL A 110 -1.80 -3.92 12.77
CA VAL A 110 -0.62 -4.72 13.16
C VAL A 110 -0.81 -5.34 14.54
N PHE A 111 -1.29 -4.57 15.51
CA PHE A 111 -1.54 -5.10 16.86
C PHE A 111 -2.68 -6.12 16.89
N ALA A 112 -3.72 -5.94 16.11
CA ALA A 112 -4.81 -6.91 16.01
C ALA A 112 -4.31 -8.22 15.38
N ALA A 113 -3.50 -8.14 14.32
CA ALA A 113 -2.89 -9.34 13.72
C ALA A 113 -2.04 -10.11 14.73
N GLU A 114 -1.26 -9.41 15.58
CA GLU A 114 -0.47 -10.08 16.62
C GLU A 114 -1.33 -10.67 17.73
N ARG A 115 -2.39 -10.00 18.18
CA ARG A 115 -3.34 -10.58 19.14
C ARG A 115 -4.04 -11.80 18.58
N SER A 116 -4.52 -11.75 17.33
CA SER A 116 -5.10 -12.88 16.62
C SER A 116 -4.15 -14.09 16.61
N ARG A 117 -2.88 -13.84 16.28
CA ARG A 117 -1.85 -14.87 16.28
C ARG A 117 -1.63 -15.51 17.68
N LEU A 118 -1.60 -14.70 18.72
CA LEU A 118 -1.36 -15.16 20.09
C LEU A 118 -2.54 -15.91 20.66
N ASN A 119 -3.75 -15.45 20.39
CA ASN A 119 -4.99 -15.99 20.94
C ASN A 119 -5.56 -17.14 20.10
N GLY A 120 -5.20 -17.22 18.81
CA GLY A 120 -5.77 -18.18 17.86
C GLY A 120 -7.18 -17.81 17.39
N ASP A 121 -7.63 -16.58 17.63
CA ASP A 121 -8.98 -16.10 17.35
C ASP A 121 -8.99 -14.99 16.30
N VAL A 122 -10.15 -14.72 15.72
CA VAL A 122 -10.38 -13.58 14.85
C VAL A 122 -10.52 -12.32 15.69
N GLU A 123 -9.73 -11.30 15.38
CA GLU A 123 -9.81 -9.99 16.02
C GLU A 123 -10.65 -9.02 15.19
N THR A 124 -11.57 -8.33 15.83
CA THR A 124 -12.37 -7.27 15.22
C THR A 124 -11.83 -5.90 15.58
N ILE A 125 -11.67 -5.03 14.58
CA ILE A 125 -11.17 -3.67 14.74
C ILE A 125 -12.33 -2.72 14.48
N THR A 126 -12.71 -1.94 15.49
CA THR A 126 -13.65 -0.84 15.31
C THR A 126 -12.90 0.42 14.90
N PRO A 127 -13.41 1.24 13.95
CA PRO A 127 -12.81 2.52 13.59
C PRO A 127 -12.56 3.41 14.81
N LEU A 128 -11.59 4.32 14.71
CA LEU A 128 -11.44 5.42 15.68
C LEU A 128 -12.61 6.41 15.49
N GLU A 129 -13.17 6.88 16.59
CA GLU A 129 -14.20 7.93 16.60
C GLU A 129 -13.59 9.31 16.33
#